data_78085d0c10e749501357dea77eea584d
#
_entry.id   78085d0c10e749501357dea77eea584d
#
_cell.length_a   1.000
_cell.length_b   1.000
_cell.length_c   1.000
_cell.angle_alpha   90.00
_cell.angle_beta   90.00
_cell.angle_gamma   90.00
#
_symmetry.space_group_name_H-M   'P 1'
#
loop_
_entity.id
_entity.type
_entity.pdbx_description
1 polymer ?
#
loop_
_entity_poly.entity_id
_entity_poly.type
_entity_poly.pdbx_seq_one_letter_code
_entity_poly.pdbx_strand_id
1 'polypeptide(L)'
;MDLRHKARVLAFQKIYSIDINCKARDDIYDILSLEDHVVDLEEELKLFYSFLVNGTYDNLESIDKLISDISFNWRLDRMDKVDLAILRMSVYSLKFQNLEVSKRVIIDEAILIAKKYGSKNSYKFINGILDALLKNMESSFESK
;
A
#
# COMPACT_ATOMS: atom_id res chain seq x y z
N MET A 1 5.72 19.35 -2.50
CA MET A 1 5.53 17.91 -2.24
C MET A 1 4.57 17.73 -1.08
N ASP A 2 3.62 16.83 -1.24
CA ASP A 2 2.63 16.56 -0.21
C ASP A 2 3.30 16.06 1.07
N LEU A 3 2.93 16.63 2.22
CA LEU A 3 3.45 16.20 3.52
C LEU A 3 3.11 14.74 3.80
N ARG A 4 1.99 14.27 3.28
CA ARG A 4 1.58 12.88 3.43
C ARG A 4 2.50 11.91 2.70
N HIS A 5 3.24 12.38 1.71
CA HIS A 5 4.19 11.53 0.98
C HIS A 5 5.19 10.88 1.94
N LYS A 6 5.73 11.65 2.87
CA LYS A 6 6.68 11.12 3.85
C LYS A 6 6.05 10.01 4.70
N ALA A 7 4.82 10.22 5.14
CA ALA A 7 4.10 9.19 5.91
C ALA A 7 3.84 7.95 5.08
N ARG A 8 3.52 8.11 3.79
CA ARG A 8 3.33 6.97 2.88
C ARG A 8 4.62 6.17 2.68
N VAL A 9 5.75 6.86 2.53
CA VAL A 9 7.04 6.19 2.40
C VAL A 9 7.36 5.38 3.64
N LEU A 10 7.17 5.97 4.82
CA LEU A 10 7.41 5.27 6.08
C LEU A 10 6.46 4.07 6.24
N ALA A 11 5.20 4.23 5.87
CA ALA A 11 4.23 3.14 5.93
C ALA A 11 4.61 2.00 4.98
N PHE A 12 4.98 2.33 3.75
CA PHE A 12 5.46 1.35 2.79
C PHE A 12 6.67 0.58 3.33
N GLN A 13 7.65 1.30 3.88
CA GLN A 13 8.84 0.68 4.42
C GLN A 13 8.51 -0.27 5.59
N LYS A 14 7.55 0.13 6.43
CA LYS A 14 7.10 -0.72 7.54
C LYS A 14 6.41 -1.98 7.02
N ILE A 15 5.50 -1.84 6.06
CA ILE A 15 4.80 -2.97 5.47
C ILE A 15 5.80 -3.95 4.84
N TYR A 16 6.77 -3.43 4.11
CA TYR A 16 7.84 -4.23 3.53
C TYR A 16 8.64 -4.98 4.61
N SER A 17 9.02 -4.26 5.66
CA SER A 17 9.80 -4.82 6.76
C SER A 17 9.06 -5.95 7.47
N ILE A 18 7.77 -5.77 7.71
CA ILE A 18 6.94 -6.79 8.35
C ILE A 18 6.86 -8.05 7.49
N ASP A 19 6.63 -7.89 6.20
CA ASP A 19 6.51 -9.02 5.27
C ASP A 19 7.79 -9.85 5.21
N ILE A 20 8.94 -9.21 5.29
CA ILE A 20 10.23 -9.88 5.21
C ILE A 20 10.66 -10.51 6.53
N ASN A 21 10.40 -9.83 7.65
CA ASN A 21 10.95 -10.20 8.94
C ASN A 21 10.00 -10.97 9.84
N CYS A 22 8.69 -10.87 9.63
CA CYS A 22 7.71 -11.49 10.51
C CYS A 22 7.32 -12.88 10.02
N LYS A 23 7.34 -13.81 10.95
CA LYS A 23 6.86 -15.18 10.73
C LYS A 23 5.57 -15.43 11.49
N ALA A 24 5.24 -14.57 12.45
CA ALA A 24 4.05 -14.68 13.28
C ALA A 24 3.45 -13.30 13.53
N ARG A 25 2.13 -13.27 13.77
CA ARG A 25 1.41 -12.02 13.96
C ARG A 25 1.90 -11.21 15.18
N ASP A 26 2.34 -11.88 16.21
CA ASP A 26 2.84 -11.23 17.43
C ASP A 26 4.08 -10.39 17.16
N ASP A 27 4.91 -10.81 16.21
CA ASP A 27 6.12 -10.10 15.83
C ASP A 27 5.81 -8.74 15.19
N ILE A 28 4.62 -8.59 14.59
CA ILE A 28 4.20 -7.35 13.96
C ILE A 28 4.15 -6.21 14.97
N TYR A 29 3.62 -6.46 16.15
CA TYR A 29 3.50 -5.43 17.18
C TYR A 29 4.86 -4.97 17.69
N ASP A 30 5.80 -5.89 17.84
CA ASP A 30 7.16 -5.55 18.25
C ASP A 30 7.84 -4.67 17.21
N ILE A 31 7.71 -5.00 15.93
CA ILE A 31 8.28 -4.22 14.84
C ILE A 31 7.63 -2.83 14.78
N LEU A 32 6.31 -2.76 14.93
CA LEU A 32 5.59 -1.49 14.89
C LEU A 32 6.00 -0.55 16.03
N SER A 33 6.41 -1.09 17.17
CA SER A 33 6.80 -0.28 18.33
C SER A 33 8.23 0.26 18.24
N LEU A 34 9.05 -0.23 17.30
CA LEU A 34 10.48 0.11 17.22
C LEU A 34 10.82 1.21 16.22
N GLU A 35 9.84 1.88 15.62
CA GLU A 35 10.08 2.85 14.56
C GLU A 35 10.37 4.25 15.09
N ASP A 36 11.65 4.59 15.23
CA ASP A 36 12.07 5.88 15.74
C ASP A 36 11.71 7.05 14.82
N HIS A 37 11.73 6.82 13.50
CA HIS A 37 11.45 7.90 12.52
C HIS A 37 10.01 8.37 12.55
N VAL A 38 9.08 7.52 12.96
CA VAL A 38 7.67 7.87 13.07
C VAL A 38 7.44 8.85 14.23
N VAL A 39 8.26 8.77 15.27
CA VAL A 39 8.16 9.65 16.44
C VAL A 39 8.35 11.12 16.05
N ASP A 40 9.13 11.39 15.01
CA ASP A 40 9.42 12.75 14.54
C ASP A 40 8.30 13.33 13.67
N LEU A 41 7.30 12.54 13.29
CA LEU A 41 6.17 13.02 12.52
C LEU A 41 5.22 13.84 13.39
N GLU A 42 4.56 14.81 12.78
CA GLU A 42 3.46 15.51 13.45
C GLU A 42 2.32 14.52 13.71
N GLU A 43 1.50 14.80 14.73
CA GLU A 43 0.44 13.89 15.16
C GLU A 43 -0.50 13.46 14.02
N GLU A 44 -0.89 14.42 13.18
CA GLU A 44 -1.76 14.12 12.04
C GLU A 44 -1.12 13.11 11.08
N LEU A 45 0.17 13.25 10.83
CA LEU A 45 0.91 12.34 9.96
C LEU A 45 1.13 10.98 10.62
N LYS A 46 1.30 10.94 11.94
CA LYS A 46 1.36 9.67 12.68
C LYS A 46 0.04 8.91 12.56
N LEU A 47 -1.07 9.61 12.66
CA LEU A 47 -2.39 8.99 12.50
C LEU A 47 -2.56 8.44 11.09
N PHE A 48 -2.12 9.19 10.08
CA PHE A 48 -2.18 8.73 8.70
C PHE A 48 -1.28 7.52 8.48
N TYR A 49 -0.06 7.55 8.98
CA TYR A 49 0.85 6.41 8.94
C TYR A 49 0.22 5.16 9.55
N SER A 50 -0.32 5.31 10.77
CA SER A 50 -0.98 4.20 11.48
C SER A 50 -2.19 3.69 10.72
N PHE A 51 -2.98 4.58 10.15
CA PHE A 51 -4.12 4.22 9.31
C PHE A 51 -3.68 3.31 8.15
N LEU A 52 -2.60 3.68 7.47
CA LEU A 52 -2.09 2.91 6.33
C LEU A 52 -1.56 1.54 6.76
N VAL A 53 -0.71 1.50 7.78
CA VAL A 53 -0.09 0.25 8.21
C VAL A 53 -1.10 -0.69 8.85
N ASN A 54 -1.84 -0.20 9.84
CA ASN A 54 -2.80 -1.03 10.57
C ASN A 54 -3.95 -1.45 9.68
N GLY A 55 -4.46 -0.54 8.87
CA GLY A 55 -5.56 -0.85 7.95
C GLY A 55 -5.17 -1.90 6.92
N THR A 56 -3.95 -1.81 6.39
CA THR A 56 -3.46 -2.79 5.44
C THR A 56 -3.44 -4.18 6.07
N TYR A 57 -2.93 -4.32 7.29
CA TYR A 57 -2.86 -5.62 7.94
C TYR A 57 -4.20 -6.12 8.45
N ASP A 58 -5.09 -5.22 8.89
CA ASP A 58 -6.43 -5.60 9.31
C ASP A 58 -7.27 -6.13 8.15
N ASN A 59 -6.94 -5.73 6.92
CA ASN A 59 -7.67 -6.10 5.71
C ASN A 59 -6.82 -6.92 4.73
N LEU A 60 -5.73 -7.51 5.19
CA LEU A 60 -4.73 -8.13 4.33
C LEU A 60 -5.32 -9.22 3.43
N GLU A 61 -6.16 -10.07 3.98
CA GLU A 61 -6.75 -11.18 3.22
C GLU A 61 -7.58 -10.67 2.03
N SER A 62 -8.44 -9.68 2.27
CA SER A 62 -9.26 -9.12 1.20
C SER A 62 -8.44 -8.33 0.19
N ILE A 63 -7.40 -7.63 0.66
CA ILE A 63 -6.49 -6.90 -0.22
C ILE A 63 -5.76 -7.86 -1.14
N ASP A 64 -5.18 -8.91 -0.60
CA ASP A 64 -4.44 -9.91 -1.37
C ASP A 64 -5.34 -10.61 -2.39
N LYS A 65 -6.60 -10.85 -2.03
CA LYS A 65 -7.56 -11.43 -2.95
C LYS A 65 -7.81 -10.50 -4.14
N LEU A 66 -7.97 -9.20 -3.90
CA LEU A 66 -8.16 -8.24 -4.98
C LEU A 66 -6.95 -8.19 -5.92
N ILE A 67 -5.75 -8.16 -5.35
CA ILE A 67 -4.52 -8.14 -6.15
C ILE A 67 -4.42 -9.43 -6.98
N SER A 68 -4.70 -10.56 -6.38
CA SER A 68 -4.64 -11.86 -7.04
C SER A 68 -5.65 -11.95 -8.19
N ASP A 69 -6.88 -11.46 -7.98
CA ASP A 69 -7.92 -11.50 -8.99
C ASP A 69 -7.57 -10.66 -10.23
N ILE A 70 -6.88 -9.53 -10.02
CA ILE A 70 -6.53 -8.62 -11.11
C ILE A 70 -5.27 -9.07 -11.82
N SER A 71 -4.32 -9.63 -11.10
CA SER A 71 -3.00 -9.93 -11.64
C SER A 71 -2.90 -11.27 -12.38
N PHE A 72 -4.00 -11.95 -12.61
CA PHE A 72 -4.16 -13.20 -13.40
C PHE A 72 -2.97 -14.14 -13.44
N ASN A 73 -1.87 -13.72 -14.08
CA ASN A 73 -0.72 -14.55 -14.35
C ASN A 73 0.38 -14.43 -13.30
N TRP A 74 0.17 -13.62 -12.28
CA TRP A 74 1.17 -13.38 -11.25
C TRP A 74 0.68 -13.84 -9.89
N ARG A 75 1.42 -14.76 -9.31
CA ARG A 75 1.14 -15.23 -7.94
C ARG A 75 1.77 -14.25 -6.96
N LEU A 76 1.06 -13.97 -5.87
CA LEU A 76 1.55 -13.04 -4.84
C LEU A 76 2.88 -13.49 -4.25
N ASP A 77 3.06 -14.80 -4.05
CA ASP A 77 4.28 -15.35 -3.47
C ASP A 77 5.49 -15.21 -4.41
N ARG A 78 5.25 -14.92 -5.68
CA ARG A 78 6.31 -14.70 -6.68
C ARG A 78 6.52 -13.23 -7.02
N MET A 79 5.69 -12.35 -6.53
CA MET A 79 5.88 -10.91 -6.74
C MET A 79 7.08 -10.42 -5.96
N ASP A 80 7.76 -9.42 -6.52
CA ASP A 80 8.80 -8.70 -5.80
C ASP A 80 8.20 -8.13 -4.52
N LYS A 81 8.93 -8.25 -3.41
CA LYS A 81 8.41 -7.86 -2.09
C LYS A 81 8.19 -6.36 -1.97
N VAL A 82 9.01 -5.56 -2.65
CA VAL A 82 8.80 -4.10 -2.70
C VAL A 82 7.51 -3.79 -3.44
N ASP A 83 7.30 -4.40 -4.60
CA ASP A 83 6.08 -4.20 -5.39
C ASP A 83 4.85 -4.61 -4.60
N LEU A 84 4.91 -5.75 -3.92
CA LEU A 84 3.78 -6.25 -3.14
C LEU A 84 3.43 -5.31 -1.99
N ALA A 85 4.44 -4.78 -1.29
CA ALA A 85 4.21 -3.84 -0.20
C ALA A 85 3.52 -2.57 -0.71
N ILE A 86 3.98 -2.04 -1.84
CA ILE A 86 3.38 -0.85 -2.46
C ILE A 86 1.93 -1.13 -2.85
N LEU A 87 1.70 -2.28 -3.49
CA LEU A 87 0.35 -2.67 -3.91
C LEU A 87 -0.60 -2.82 -2.73
N ARG A 88 -0.17 -3.50 -1.68
CA ARG A 88 -1.01 -3.70 -0.49
C ARG A 88 -1.44 -2.38 0.12
N MET A 89 -0.49 -1.47 0.33
CA MET A 89 -0.79 -0.15 0.90
C MET A 89 -1.71 0.65 -0.01
N SER A 90 -1.45 0.65 -1.30
CA SER A 90 -2.20 1.44 -2.27
C SER A 90 -3.61 0.92 -2.47
N VAL A 91 -3.78 -0.41 -2.51
CA VAL A 91 -5.12 -1.02 -2.61
C VAL A 91 -5.95 -0.67 -1.38
N TYR A 92 -5.34 -0.73 -0.19
CA TYR A 92 -6.02 -0.31 1.02
C TYR A 92 -6.48 1.15 0.92
N SER A 93 -5.58 2.04 0.49
CA SER A 93 -5.91 3.46 0.33
C SER A 93 -7.04 3.68 -0.66
N LEU A 94 -7.02 3.00 -1.81
CA LEU A 94 -8.07 3.14 -2.82
C LEU A 94 -9.44 2.75 -2.30
N LYS A 95 -9.49 1.75 -1.41
CA LYS A 95 -10.77 1.25 -0.90
C LYS A 95 -11.28 2.00 0.32
N PHE A 96 -10.40 2.45 1.19
CA PHE A 96 -10.80 2.92 2.51
C PHE A 96 -10.43 4.37 2.82
N GLN A 97 -9.57 5.00 2.01
CA GLN A 97 -9.22 6.39 2.26
C GLN A 97 -10.39 7.29 1.88
N ASN A 98 -10.51 8.40 2.62
CA ASN A 98 -11.62 9.35 2.47
C ASN A 98 -11.78 9.82 1.02
N LEU A 99 -13.04 9.96 0.58
CA LEU A 99 -13.41 10.41 -0.76
C LEU A 99 -12.87 11.79 -1.13
N GLU A 100 -12.46 12.60 -0.14
CA GLU A 100 -11.86 13.91 -0.40
C GLU A 100 -10.50 13.80 -1.08
N VAL A 101 -9.85 12.64 -0.98
CA VAL A 101 -8.58 12.40 -1.64
C VAL A 101 -8.84 11.74 -2.99
N SER A 102 -8.32 12.34 -4.05
CA SER A 102 -8.43 11.77 -5.38
C SER A 102 -7.76 10.41 -5.45
N LYS A 103 -8.45 9.44 -6.03
CA LYS A 103 -7.86 8.11 -6.24
C LYS A 103 -6.66 8.18 -7.15
N ARG A 104 -6.64 9.12 -8.09
CA ARG A 104 -5.49 9.32 -8.97
C ARG A 104 -4.25 9.73 -8.18
N VAL A 105 -4.40 10.54 -7.14
CA VAL A 105 -3.28 10.93 -6.26
C VAL A 105 -2.68 9.70 -5.59
N ILE A 106 -3.54 8.78 -5.14
CA ILE A 106 -3.06 7.54 -4.49
C ILE A 106 -2.21 6.73 -5.47
N ILE A 107 -2.66 6.59 -6.72
CA ILE A 107 -1.92 5.86 -7.74
C ILE A 107 -0.61 6.57 -8.08
N ASP A 108 -0.65 7.89 -8.25
CA ASP A 108 0.55 8.68 -8.57
C ASP A 108 1.61 8.56 -7.45
N GLU A 109 1.18 8.54 -6.20
CA GLU A 109 2.09 8.35 -5.06
C GLU A 109 2.71 6.95 -5.07
N ALA A 110 1.92 5.93 -5.40
CA ALA A 110 2.43 4.58 -5.54
C ALA A 110 3.51 4.50 -6.61
N ILE A 111 3.29 5.18 -7.74
CA ILE A 111 4.26 5.22 -8.83
C ILE A 111 5.55 5.91 -8.41
N LEU A 112 5.47 7.02 -7.67
CA LEU A 112 6.65 7.72 -7.15
C LEU A 112 7.47 6.80 -6.24
N ILE A 113 6.82 6.07 -5.35
CA ILE A 113 7.50 5.15 -4.45
C ILE A 113 8.13 4.01 -5.26
N ALA A 114 7.41 3.48 -6.25
CA ALA A 114 7.93 2.41 -7.10
C ALA A 114 9.17 2.84 -7.88
N LYS A 115 9.19 4.06 -8.37
CA LYS A 115 10.35 4.58 -9.11
C LYS A 115 11.57 4.73 -8.23
N LYS A 116 11.37 5.06 -6.95
CA LYS A 116 12.49 5.28 -6.03
C LYS A 116 13.01 3.98 -5.41
N TYR A 117 12.12 3.08 -5.03
CA TYR A 117 12.48 1.88 -4.26
C TYR A 117 12.37 0.57 -5.03
N GLY A 118 11.65 0.54 -6.12
CA GLY A 118 11.45 -0.66 -6.91
C GLY A 118 12.51 -0.88 -7.98
N SER A 119 12.32 -1.93 -8.76
CA SER A 119 13.16 -2.22 -9.91
C SER A 119 12.76 -1.35 -11.10
N LYS A 120 13.50 -1.49 -12.20
CA LYS A 120 13.31 -0.69 -13.42
C LYS A 120 11.86 -0.70 -13.94
N ASN A 121 11.17 -1.83 -13.82
CA ASN A 121 9.83 -1.99 -14.37
C ASN A 121 8.72 -1.99 -13.33
N SER A 122 9.07 -1.81 -12.04
CA SER A 122 8.07 -1.85 -10.96
C SER A 122 6.92 -0.87 -11.18
N TYR A 123 7.23 0.38 -11.57
CA TYR A 123 6.20 1.40 -11.71
C TYR A 123 5.18 1.05 -12.79
N LYS A 124 5.60 0.40 -13.87
CA LYS A 124 4.68 -0.02 -14.95
C LYS A 124 3.75 -1.13 -14.48
N PHE A 125 4.31 -2.10 -13.79
CA PHE A 125 3.56 -3.22 -13.23
C PHE A 125 2.52 -2.73 -12.22
N ILE A 126 2.95 -1.89 -11.29
CA ILE A 126 2.07 -1.36 -10.25
C ILE A 126 0.97 -0.48 -10.85
N ASN A 127 1.33 0.39 -11.78
CA ASN A 127 0.35 1.25 -12.45
C ASN A 127 -0.72 0.42 -13.16
N GLY A 128 -0.29 -0.66 -13.85
CA GLY A 128 -1.23 -1.54 -14.56
C GLY A 128 -2.24 -2.19 -13.63
N ILE A 129 -1.78 -2.69 -12.48
CA ILE A 129 -2.67 -3.33 -11.51
C ILE A 129 -3.62 -2.31 -10.87
N LEU A 130 -3.09 -1.16 -10.44
CA LEU A 130 -3.92 -0.15 -9.78
C LEU A 130 -4.93 0.48 -10.72
N ASP A 131 -4.54 0.72 -11.98
CA ASP A 131 -5.49 1.22 -12.99
C ASP A 131 -6.61 0.20 -13.24
N ALA A 132 -6.28 -1.08 -13.33
CA ALA A 132 -7.29 -2.12 -13.53
C ALA A 132 -8.25 -2.19 -12.34
N LEU A 133 -7.71 -2.08 -11.12
CA LEU A 133 -8.54 -2.05 -9.93
C LEU A 133 -9.48 -0.84 -9.93
N LEU A 134 -8.96 0.33 -10.26
CA LEU A 134 -9.75 1.55 -10.30
C LEU A 134 -10.89 1.43 -11.31
N LYS A 135 -10.62 0.89 -12.49
CA LYS A 135 -11.64 0.68 -13.52
C LYS A 135 -12.72 -0.30 -13.05
N ASN A 136 -12.32 -1.36 -12.37
CA ASN A 136 -13.28 -2.32 -11.81
C ASN A 136 -14.16 -1.68 -10.75
N MET A 137 -13.60 -0.84 -9.90
CA MET A 137 -14.36 -0.12 -8.89
C MET A 137 -15.36 0.83 -9.51
N GLU A 138 -14.96 1.55 -10.55
CA GLU A 138 -15.83 2.49 -11.27
C GLU A 138 -16.95 1.75 -12.01
N SER A 139 -16.64 0.64 -12.68
CA SER A 139 -17.62 -0.17 -13.37
C SER A 139 -18.67 -0.74 -12.41
N SER A 140 -18.24 -1.23 -11.26
CA SER A 140 -19.16 -1.74 -10.24
C SER A 140 -20.09 -0.64 -9.73
N PHE A 141 -19.61 0.58 -9.67
CA PHE A 141 -20.39 1.72 -9.23
C PHE A 141 -21.43 2.12 -10.30
N GLU A 142 -21.01 2.10 -11.56
CA GLU A 142 -21.89 2.46 -12.69
C GLU A 142 -22.99 1.43 -12.95
N SER A 143 -22.71 0.15 -12.70
CA SER A 143 -23.67 -0.92 -12.95
C SER A 143 -24.79 -1.01 -11.91
N LYS A 144 -24.77 -0.16 -10.93
CA LYS A 144 -25.83 -0.01 -9.94
C LYS A 144 -26.68 1.21 -10.24
#